data_4d0aeb9046a8b5f803956c06aec3522d
#
_entry.id   4d0aeb9046a8b5f803956c06aec3522d
#
_cell.length_a   1.000
_cell.length_b   1.000
_cell.length_c   1.000
_cell.angle_alpha   90.00
_cell.angle_beta   90.00
_cell.angle_gamma   90.00
#
_symmetry.space_group_name_H-M   'P 1'
#
loop_
_entity.id
_entity.type
_entity.pdbx_description
1 polymer ?
#
loop_
_entity_poly.entity_id
_entity_poly.type
_entity_poly.pdbx_seq_one_letter_code
_entity_poly.pdbx_strand_id
1 'polypeptide(L)'
;MKKMVFLCIIILITVYIFYPVFESEGISYLIIFCCFATLCFTIAKIMTGNFPTDYESTEKEMNRLYSEDGIFSYNAEGFYFKKESEPKQYIKYSDILEVNSFTIRFLYRETQSGIELITVDKKYEFLDEYCKGIEKFTEQLSDKLPFHQNSELQITNNHGLKKRNLFLK
;
A
#
# COMPACT_ATOMS: atom_id res chain seq x y z
N MET A 1 9.61 -4.02 -22.16
CA MET A 1 10.32 -5.02 -21.35
C MET A 1 10.22 -6.45 -21.90
N LYS A 2 9.04 -7.04 -22.12
CA LYS A 2 8.90 -8.40 -22.72
C LYS A 2 9.64 -8.56 -24.04
N LYS A 3 9.64 -7.54 -24.92
CA LYS A 3 10.37 -7.56 -26.20
C LYS A 3 11.90 -7.64 -26.02
N MET A 4 12.46 -7.01 -24.98
CA MET A 4 13.89 -7.08 -24.69
C MET A 4 14.32 -8.46 -24.21
N VAL A 5 13.53 -9.10 -23.33
CA VAL A 5 13.78 -10.49 -22.91
C VAL A 5 13.79 -11.42 -24.09
N PHE A 6 12.80 -11.31 -24.98
CA PHE A 6 12.72 -12.13 -26.19
C PHE A 6 13.92 -11.93 -27.12
N LEU A 7 14.36 -10.68 -27.30
CA LEU A 7 15.56 -10.36 -28.11
C LEU A 7 16.82 -10.99 -27.50
N CYS A 8 17.02 -10.88 -26.18
CA CYS A 8 18.17 -11.51 -25.51
C CYS A 8 18.18 -13.03 -25.66
N ILE A 9 17.01 -13.68 -25.59
CA ILE A 9 16.90 -15.13 -25.80
C ILE A 9 17.30 -15.50 -27.23
N ILE A 10 16.85 -14.76 -28.24
CA ILE A 10 17.24 -15.00 -29.64
C ILE A 10 18.76 -14.86 -29.81
N ILE A 11 19.37 -13.80 -29.26
CA ILE A 11 20.82 -13.59 -29.33
C ILE A 11 21.58 -14.77 -28.67
N LEU A 12 21.14 -15.23 -27.49
CA LEU A 12 21.77 -16.36 -26.80
C LEU A 12 21.68 -17.66 -27.62
N ILE A 13 20.54 -17.93 -28.25
CA ILE A 13 20.37 -19.08 -29.14
C ILE A 13 21.30 -18.96 -30.35
N THR A 14 21.41 -17.78 -30.93
CA THR A 14 22.30 -17.53 -32.08
C THR A 14 23.78 -17.76 -31.70
N VAL A 15 24.20 -17.21 -30.54
CA VAL A 15 25.56 -17.46 -30.02
C VAL A 15 25.83 -18.93 -29.78
N TYR A 16 24.85 -19.66 -29.26
CA TYR A 16 24.97 -21.09 -28.99
C TYR A 16 25.17 -21.90 -30.30
N ILE A 17 24.42 -21.54 -31.36
CA ILE A 17 24.50 -22.26 -32.66
C ILE A 17 25.83 -21.94 -33.40
N PHE A 18 26.29 -20.70 -33.33
CA PHE A 18 27.47 -20.21 -34.04
C PHE A 18 28.72 -20.08 -33.16
N TYR A 19 28.79 -20.80 -32.05
CA TYR A 19 29.95 -20.76 -31.18
C TYR A 19 31.19 -21.47 -31.79
N PRO A 20 32.40 -20.86 -31.73
CA PRO A 20 32.71 -19.48 -31.27
C PRO A 20 32.33 -18.40 -32.28
N VAL A 21 31.69 -17.33 -31.85
CA VAL A 21 31.29 -16.20 -32.71
C VAL A 21 32.54 -15.44 -33.18
N PHE A 22 32.66 -15.20 -34.48
CA PHE A 22 33.84 -14.55 -35.12
C PHE A 22 35.17 -15.27 -34.77
N GLU A 23 35.19 -16.60 -34.64
CA GLU A 23 36.37 -17.37 -34.29
C GLU A 23 37.07 -16.93 -32.99
N SER A 24 36.34 -16.19 -32.13
CA SER A 24 36.84 -15.65 -30.88
C SER A 24 35.96 -16.07 -29.70
N GLU A 25 36.55 -16.87 -28.82
CA GLU A 25 35.88 -17.29 -27.57
C GLU A 25 35.57 -16.08 -26.66
N GLY A 26 36.52 -15.10 -26.61
CA GLY A 26 36.36 -13.91 -25.77
C GLY A 26 35.15 -13.06 -26.16
N ILE A 27 34.89 -12.89 -27.45
CA ILE A 27 33.71 -12.16 -27.96
C ILE A 27 32.42 -12.90 -27.60
N SER A 28 32.43 -14.23 -27.75
CA SER A 28 31.27 -15.06 -27.39
C SER A 28 30.93 -14.93 -25.92
N TYR A 29 31.91 -14.99 -25.02
CA TYR A 29 31.69 -14.80 -23.56
C TYR A 29 31.19 -13.38 -23.23
N LEU A 30 31.72 -12.37 -23.91
CA LEU A 30 31.28 -10.98 -23.69
C LEU A 30 29.78 -10.81 -24.05
N ILE A 31 29.36 -11.37 -25.20
CA ILE A 31 27.95 -11.30 -25.62
C ILE A 31 27.05 -12.05 -24.62
N ILE A 32 27.44 -13.23 -24.18
CA ILE A 32 26.69 -14.03 -23.19
C ILE A 32 26.55 -13.23 -21.89
N PHE A 33 27.65 -12.62 -21.39
CA PHE A 33 27.64 -11.81 -20.17
C PHE A 33 26.72 -10.62 -20.28
N CYS A 34 26.78 -9.85 -21.39
CA CYS A 34 25.91 -8.72 -21.62
C CYS A 34 24.42 -9.11 -21.68
N CYS A 35 24.11 -10.22 -22.36
CA CYS A 35 22.74 -10.75 -22.38
C CYS A 35 22.26 -11.18 -21.00
N PHE A 36 23.10 -11.86 -20.23
CA PHE A 36 22.78 -12.27 -18.86
C PHE A 36 22.53 -11.09 -17.94
N ALA A 37 23.43 -10.08 -17.96
CA ALA A 37 23.25 -8.87 -17.18
C ALA A 37 21.93 -8.15 -17.54
N THR A 38 21.64 -8.00 -18.84
CA THR A 38 20.41 -7.37 -19.31
C THR A 38 19.16 -8.14 -18.85
N LEU A 39 19.19 -9.48 -18.88
CA LEU A 39 18.11 -10.32 -18.40
C LEU A 39 17.92 -10.13 -16.89
N CYS A 40 18.99 -10.14 -16.09
CA CYS A 40 18.91 -9.93 -14.64
C CYS A 40 18.28 -8.58 -14.30
N PHE A 41 18.71 -7.48 -14.94
CA PHE A 41 18.13 -6.17 -14.75
C PHE A 41 16.66 -6.09 -15.19
N THR A 42 16.33 -6.74 -16.29
CA THR A 42 14.94 -6.74 -16.80
C THR A 42 14.01 -7.54 -15.89
N ILE A 43 14.46 -8.69 -15.39
CA ILE A 43 13.70 -9.50 -14.44
C ILE A 43 13.55 -8.76 -13.11
N ALA A 44 14.65 -8.19 -12.58
CA ALA A 44 14.58 -7.36 -11.38
C ALA A 44 13.56 -6.24 -11.53
N LYS A 45 13.57 -5.52 -12.66
CA LYS A 45 12.61 -4.45 -12.95
C LYS A 45 11.17 -4.95 -13.11
N ILE A 46 10.96 -6.17 -13.62
CA ILE A 46 9.62 -6.78 -13.68
C ILE A 46 9.14 -7.16 -12.28
N MET A 47 10.01 -7.70 -11.44
CA MET A 47 9.68 -8.10 -10.07
C MET A 47 9.48 -6.90 -9.14
N THR A 48 10.26 -5.83 -9.33
CA THR A 48 10.12 -4.59 -8.55
C THR A 48 9.17 -3.57 -9.18
N GLY A 49 8.65 -3.86 -10.35
CA GLY A 49 8.05 -2.93 -11.30
C GLY A 49 6.66 -2.40 -10.97
N ASN A 50 6.22 -2.47 -9.72
CA ASN A 50 5.02 -1.78 -9.25
C ASN A 50 5.35 -0.62 -8.28
N PHE A 51 6.62 -0.26 -8.13
CA PHE A 51 6.92 0.99 -7.44
C PHE A 51 6.70 2.14 -8.43
N PRO A 52 5.81 3.07 -8.12
CA PRO A 52 5.69 4.30 -8.89
C PRO A 52 7.03 5.03 -8.83
N THR A 53 7.78 4.97 -9.92
CA THR A 53 9.09 5.63 -10.06
C THR A 53 8.95 7.08 -10.50
N ASP A 54 7.73 7.51 -10.77
CA ASP A 54 7.43 8.85 -11.25
C ASP A 54 6.54 9.57 -10.23
N TYR A 55 6.93 10.78 -9.85
CA TYR A 55 6.19 11.64 -8.92
C TYR A 55 4.71 11.79 -9.35
N GLU A 56 4.48 11.96 -10.65
CA GLU A 56 3.13 12.08 -11.23
C GLU A 56 2.28 10.82 -11.02
N SER A 57 2.89 9.62 -11.06
CA SER A 57 2.15 8.37 -10.82
C SER A 57 1.81 8.19 -9.35
N THR A 58 2.70 8.64 -8.45
CA THR A 58 2.47 8.64 -7.00
C THR A 58 1.36 9.62 -6.63
N GLU A 59 1.38 10.81 -7.21
CA GLU A 59 0.35 11.82 -6.99
C GLU A 59 -1.03 11.35 -7.50
N LYS A 60 -1.09 10.73 -8.67
CA LYS A 60 -2.33 10.13 -9.20
C LYS A 60 -2.86 9.02 -8.30
N GLU A 61 -1.99 8.16 -7.78
CA GLU A 61 -2.39 7.10 -6.87
C GLU A 61 -2.89 7.67 -5.54
N MET A 62 -2.21 8.65 -4.98
CA MET A 62 -2.66 9.36 -3.78
C MET A 62 -4.03 10.02 -4.02
N ASN A 63 -4.18 10.77 -5.10
CA ASN A 63 -5.45 11.42 -5.44
C ASN A 63 -6.58 10.40 -5.62
N ARG A 64 -6.29 9.21 -6.16
CA ARG A 64 -7.24 8.11 -6.26
C ARG A 64 -7.65 7.61 -4.88
N LEU A 65 -6.71 7.33 -3.99
CA LEU A 65 -6.96 6.84 -2.63
C LEU A 65 -7.84 7.83 -1.83
N TYR A 66 -7.51 9.12 -1.89
CA TYR A 66 -8.29 10.16 -1.21
C TYR A 66 -9.62 10.50 -1.89
N SER A 67 -9.84 10.09 -3.14
CA SER A 67 -11.13 10.29 -3.82
C SER A 67 -12.10 9.12 -3.64
N GLU A 68 -11.62 7.93 -3.26
CA GLU A 68 -12.42 6.71 -3.17
C GLU A 68 -13.20 6.67 -1.85
N ASP A 69 -14.54 6.67 -1.92
CA ASP A 69 -15.41 6.56 -0.74
C ASP A 69 -15.38 5.15 -0.09
N GLY A 70 -15.07 4.13 -0.87
CA GLY A 70 -15.00 2.75 -0.44
C GLY A 70 -16.28 2.25 0.22
N ILE A 71 -16.16 1.78 1.47
CA ILE A 71 -17.31 1.27 2.24
C ILE A 71 -18.09 2.37 2.96
N PHE A 72 -17.63 3.62 2.89
CA PHE A 72 -18.18 4.75 3.63
C PHE A 72 -19.09 5.62 2.75
N SER A 73 -20.06 6.25 3.37
CA SER A 73 -20.86 7.31 2.74
C SER A 73 -21.22 8.36 3.78
N TYR A 74 -20.96 9.62 3.45
CA TYR A 74 -20.97 10.73 4.40
C TYR A 74 -22.22 11.58 4.29
N ASN A 75 -22.62 12.18 5.42
CA ASN A 75 -23.58 13.28 5.47
C ASN A 75 -23.09 14.38 6.43
N ALA A 76 -23.87 15.44 6.59
CA ALA A 76 -23.47 16.58 7.42
C ALA A 76 -23.29 16.23 8.91
N GLU A 77 -24.04 15.25 9.43
CA GLU A 77 -24.10 14.92 10.85
C GLU A 77 -23.32 13.65 11.23
N GLY A 78 -22.94 12.81 10.24
CA GLY A 78 -22.29 11.55 10.50
C GLY A 78 -21.93 10.82 9.20
N PHE A 79 -21.73 9.53 9.31
CA PHE A 79 -21.43 8.68 8.17
C PHE A 79 -22.08 7.31 8.31
N TYR A 80 -22.27 6.68 7.16
CA TYR A 80 -22.66 5.28 7.05
C TYR A 80 -21.48 4.45 6.60
N PHE A 81 -21.43 3.21 7.08
CA PHE A 81 -20.50 2.22 6.55
C PHE A 81 -21.17 0.86 6.46
N LYS A 82 -20.67 0.01 5.54
CA LYS A 82 -21.14 -1.35 5.35
C LYS A 82 -19.94 -2.29 5.18
N LYS A 83 -19.71 -3.14 6.16
CA LYS A 83 -18.81 -4.30 6.02
C LYS A 83 -19.53 -5.41 5.23
N GLU A 84 -18.75 -6.26 4.55
CA GLU A 84 -19.30 -7.26 3.61
C GLU A 84 -20.42 -8.14 4.18
N SER A 85 -20.38 -8.49 5.46
CA SER A 85 -21.33 -9.40 6.12
C SER A 85 -22.29 -8.71 7.09
N GLU A 86 -22.25 -7.37 7.21
CA GLU A 86 -23.03 -6.64 8.19
C GLU A 86 -24.05 -5.70 7.52
N PRO A 87 -25.17 -5.40 8.21
CA PRO A 87 -26.10 -4.37 7.74
C PRO A 87 -25.39 -3.00 7.74
N LYS A 88 -25.85 -2.10 6.89
CA LYS A 88 -25.38 -0.71 6.85
C LYS A 88 -25.59 -0.06 8.22
N GLN A 89 -24.54 0.45 8.83
CA GLN A 89 -24.52 1.10 10.14
C GLN A 89 -24.34 2.60 9.98
N TYR A 90 -24.92 3.37 10.90
CA TYR A 90 -24.80 4.83 10.94
C TYR A 90 -24.15 5.26 12.24
N ILE A 91 -23.18 6.16 12.16
CA ILE A 91 -22.51 6.79 13.31
C ILE A 91 -22.59 8.30 13.14
N LYS A 92 -23.06 8.99 14.19
CA LYS A 92 -23.01 10.45 14.26
C LYS A 92 -21.64 10.91 14.73
N TYR A 93 -21.13 12.00 14.16
CA TYR A 93 -19.87 12.61 14.65
C TYR A 93 -19.97 13.04 16.12
N SER A 94 -21.17 13.45 16.57
CA SER A 94 -21.40 13.81 17.97
C SER A 94 -21.24 12.64 18.97
N ASP A 95 -21.43 11.42 18.52
CA ASP A 95 -21.40 10.22 19.37
C ASP A 95 -20.00 9.63 19.48
N ILE A 96 -19.05 10.15 18.69
CA ILE A 96 -17.65 9.75 18.75
C ILE A 96 -17.01 10.38 19.98
N LEU A 97 -16.44 9.55 20.82
CA LEU A 97 -15.72 9.94 22.03
C LEU A 97 -14.21 9.98 21.78
N GLU A 98 -13.72 9.04 20.98
CA GLU A 98 -12.29 8.87 20.76
C GLU A 98 -12.01 8.31 19.38
N VAL A 99 -10.95 8.79 18.75
CA VAL A 99 -10.42 8.28 17.49
C VAL A 99 -8.94 7.96 17.69
N ASN A 100 -8.57 6.72 17.42
CA ASN A 100 -7.18 6.27 17.51
C ASN A 100 -6.73 5.72 16.17
N SER A 101 -5.52 6.07 15.73
CA SER A 101 -4.81 5.25 14.75
C SER A 101 -4.05 4.16 15.48
N PHE A 102 -4.00 2.97 14.90
CA PHE A 102 -3.23 1.88 15.45
C PHE A 102 -2.41 1.16 14.39
N THR A 103 -1.32 0.54 14.85
CA THR A 103 -0.45 -0.28 14.02
C THR A 103 -0.06 -1.52 14.80
N ILE A 104 -0.26 -2.69 14.20
CA ILE A 104 0.08 -3.99 14.77
C ILE A 104 1.19 -4.63 13.91
N ARG A 105 2.25 -5.14 14.55
CA ARG A 105 3.30 -5.91 13.88
C ARG A 105 3.08 -7.40 14.12
N PHE A 106 3.01 -8.17 13.03
CA PHE A 106 2.95 -9.63 13.08
C PHE A 106 4.35 -10.26 12.97
N LEU A 107 4.44 -11.56 13.32
CA LEU A 107 5.71 -12.31 13.41
C LEU A 107 6.55 -12.31 12.13
N TYR A 108 5.98 -12.11 10.95
CA TYR A 108 6.68 -12.16 9.66
C TYR A 108 6.95 -10.78 9.04
N ARG A 109 7.11 -9.73 9.85
CA ARG A 109 7.31 -8.33 9.41
C ARG A 109 6.13 -7.67 8.71
N GLU A 110 5.01 -8.35 8.60
CA GLU A 110 3.77 -7.72 8.13
C GLU A 110 3.27 -6.73 9.18
N THR A 111 2.90 -5.57 8.70
CA THR A 111 2.39 -4.50 9.56
C THR A 111 0.97 -4.19 9.08
N GLN A 112 0.00 -4.34 9.95
CA GLN A 112 -1.36 -3.88 9.70
C GLN A 112 -1.61 -2.58 10.45
N SER A 113 -2.23 -1.63 9.78
CA SER A 113 -2.66 -0.35 10.35
C SER A 113 -4.16 -0.18 10.18
N GLY A 114 -4.70 0.78 10.94
CA GLY A 114 -6.12 1.08 10.87
C GLY A 114 -6.54 2.19 11.81
N ILE A 115 -7.83 2.47 11.78
CA ILE A 115 -8.51 3.45 12.62
C ILE A 115 -9.46 2.74 13.59
N GLU A 116 -9.39 3.13 14.85
CA GLU A 116 -10.29 2.71 15.91
C GLU A 116 -11.16 3.90 16.30
N LEU A 117 -12.48 3.70 16.29
CA LEU A 117 -13.46 4.64 16.79
C LEU A 117 -14.11 4.10 18.05
N ILE A 118 -14.14 4.91 19.10
CA ILE A 118 -14.86 4.62 20.32
C ILE A 118 -16.05 5.58 20.39
N THR A 119 -17.23 5.00 20.38
CA THR A 119 -18.49 5.73 20.59
C THR A 119 -19.05 5.40 21.99
N VAL A 120 -20.13 6.07 22.36
CA VAL A 120 -20.80 5.83 23.65
C VAL A 120 -21.18 4.35 23.82
N ASP A 121 -21.62 3.69 22.74
CA ASP A 121 -22.20 2.35 22.79
C ASP A 121 -21.23 1.24 22.39
N LYS A 122 -20.31 1.53 21.44
CA LYS A 122 -19.51 0.51 20.79
C LYS A 122 -18.13 1.02 20.38
N LYS A 123 -17.24 0.05 20.19
CA LYS A 123 -15.93 0.22 19.58
C LYS A 123 -15.95 -0.34 18.16
N TYR A 124 -15.44 0.43 17.20
CA TYR A 124 -15.32 0.05 15.80
C TYR A 124 -13.86 0.06 15.38
N GLU A 125 -13.45 -0.98 14.66
CA GLU A 125 -12.10 -1.08 14.11
C GLU A 125 -12.18 -1.21 12.59
N PHE A 126 -11.45 -0.35 11.89
CA PHE A 126 -11.32 -0.31 10.45
C PHE A 126 -9.86 -0.54 10.09
N LEU A 127 -9.56 -1.68 9.48
CA LEU A 127 -8.23 -2.06 9.04
C LEU A 127 -8.03 -1.59 7.60
N ASP A 128 -6.89 -0.98 7.32
CA ASP A 128 -6.55 -0.43 5.99
C ASP A 128 -6.65 -1.49 4.89
N GLU A 129 -6.26 -2.73 5.21
CA GLU A 129 -6.27 -3.85 4.25
C GLU A 129 -7.69 -4.26 3.82
N TYR A 130 -8.68 -4.14 4.72
CA TYR A 130 -10.06 -4.61 4.48
C TYR A 130 -11.06 -3.49 4.23
N CYS A 131 -10.68 -2.25 4.49
CA CYS A 131 -11.59 -1.10 4.41
C CYS A 131 -11.15 -0.14 3.32
N LYS A 132 -11.59 -0.36 2.08
CA LYS A 132 -11.37 0.60 1.00
C LYS A 132 -11.95 1.96 1.37
N GLY A 133 -11.22 3.04 1.03
CA GLY A 133 -11.62 4.42 1.29
C GLY A 133 -11.27 4.92 2.70
N ILE A 134 -10.39 4.21 3.42
CA ILE A 134 -10.01 4.59 4.79
C ILE A 134 -9.23 5.90 4.83
N GLU A 135 -8.45 6.21 3.81
CA GLU A 135 -7.69 7.46 3.68
C GLU A 135 -8.65 8.65 3.63
N LYS A 136 -9.63 8.60 2.73
CA LYS A 136 -10.67 9.63 2.63
C LYS A 136 -11.51 9.71 3.90
N PHE A 137 -11.81 8.56 4.51
CA PHE A 137 -12.53 8.50 5.76
C PHE A 137 -11.78 9.22 6.89
N THR A 138 -10.47 9.02 6.99
CA THR A 138 -9.62 9.69 7.97
C THR A 138 -9.59 11.20 7.75
N GLU A 139 -9.50 11.64 6.49
CA GLU A 139 -9.58 13.05 6.11
C GLU A 139 -10.92 13.66 6.52
N GLN A 140 -12.03 13.00 6.17
CA GLN A 140 -13.37 13.46 6.54
C GLN A 140 -13.58 13.53 8.06
N LEU A 141 -13.00 12.60 8.82
CA LEU A 141 -13.01 12.67 10.28
C LEU A 141 -12.21 13.87 10.79
N SER A 142 -11.05 14.14 10.22
CA SER A 142 -10.20 15.28 10.62
C SER A 142 -10.84 16.63 10.32
N ASP A 143 -11.67 16.72 9.28
CA ASP A 143 -12.43 17.93 8.93
C ASP A 143 -13.59 18.18 9.92
N LYS A 144 -14.15 17.14 10.52
CA LYS A 144 -15.31 17.23 11.42
C LYS A 144 -14.95 17.23 12.90
N LEU A 145 -13.82 16.63 13.25
CA LEU A 145 -13.35 16.48 14.62
C LEU A 145 -11.97 17.16 14.76
N PRO A 146 -11.74 17.92 15.85
CA PRO A 146 -10.46 18.61 16.06
C PRO A 146 -9.34 17.60 16.39
N PHE A 147 -8.69 17.05 15.38
CA PHE A 147 -7.58 16.11 15.57
C PHE A 147 -6.37 16.78 16.22
N HIS A 148 -5.76 16.09 17.17
CA HIS A 148 -4.54 16.55 17.85
C HIS A 148 -3.32 16.25 16.97
N GLN A 149 -2.61 17.29 16.55
CA GLN A 149 -1.41 17.15 15.70
C GLN A 149 -0.20 16.50 16.41
N ASN A 150 -0.14 16.59 17.74
CA ASN A 150 1.01 16.17 18.55
C ASN A 150 0.68 15.06 19.55
N SER A 151 -0.18 14.11 19.20
CA SER A 151 -0.45 13.00 20.09
C SER A 151 0.76 12.05 20.18
N GLU A 152 1.20 11.75 21.40
CA GLU A 152 2.28 10.80 21.65
C GLU A 152 1.88 9.39 21.23
N LEU A 153 2.85 8.64 20.70
CA LEU A 153 2.67 7.26 20.30
C LEU A 153 2.70 6.37 21.55
N GLN A 154 1.57 5.78 21.91
CA GLN A 154 1.49 4.86 23.04
C GLN A 154 1.73 3.42 22.59
N ILE A 155 2.70 2.75 23.21
CA ILE A 155 2.92 1.31 23.04
C ILE A 155 2.03 0.61 24.06
N THR A 156 0.97 -0.03 23.59
CA THR A 156 -0.10 -0.51 24.48
C THR A 156 0.12 -1.95 24.97
N ASN A 157 1.01 -2.75 24.35
CA ASN A 157 1.30 -4.11 24.80
C ASN A 157 2.66 -4.66 24.31
N ASN A 158 3.06 -5.82 24.87
CA ASN A 158 4.29 -6.52 24.52
C ASN A 158 4.29 -7.11 23.09
N HIS A 159 3.15 -7.09 22.38
CA HIS A 159 3.00 -7.61 21.02
C HIS A 159 3.20 -6.56 19.93
N GLY A 160 3.71 -5.37 20.28
CA GLY A 160 4.04 -4.33 19.32
C GLY A 160 2.84 -3.54 18.78
N LEU A 161 1.70 -3.59 19.48
CA LEU A 161 0.57 -2.70 19.18
C LEU A 161 0.96 -1.26 19.54
N LYS A 162 0.98 -0.40 18.56
CA LYS A 162 1.20 1.04 18.72
C LYS A 162 -0.12 1.75 18.46
N LYS A 163 -0.55 2.58 19.42
CA LYS A 163 -1.72 3.44 19.27
C LYS A 163 -1.32 4.89 19.35
N ARG A 164 -1.99 5.72 18.58
CA ARG A 164 -1.90 7.17 18.65
C ARG A 164 -3.32 7.71 18.74
N ASN A 165 -3.60 8.43 19.82
CA ASN A 165 -4.87 9.12 19.96
C ASN A 165 -4.90 10.32 19.00
N LEU A 166 -5.88 10.38 18.12
CA LEU A 166 -6.08 11.47 17.17
C LEU A 166 -7.12 12.47 17.69
N PHE A 167 -8.11 11.99 18.41
CA PHE A 167 -9.19 12.80 18.98
C PHE A 167 -9.69 12.20 20.28
N LEU A 168 -9.88 13.03 21.28
CA LEU A 168 -10.55 12.72 22.56
C LEU A 168 -11.52 13.87 22.87
N LYS A 169 -12.80 13.52 23.14
CA LYS A 169 -13.87 14.45 23.46
C LYS A 169 -13.83 14.91 24.91
#